data_55e6d8855f910f3dcdc3531cb6ba6efa
#
_entry.id   55e6d8855f910f3dcdc3531cb6ba6efa
#
_cell.length_a   1.000
_cell.length_b   1.000
_cell.length_c   1.000
_cell.angle_alpha   90.00
_cell.angle_beta   90.00
_cell.angle_gamma   90.00
#
_symmetry.space_group_name_H-M   'P 1'
#
loop_
_entity.id
_entity.type
_entity.pdbx_description
1 polymer ?
#
loop_
_entity_poly.entity_id
_entity_poly.type
_entity_poly.pdbx_seq_one_letter_code
_entity_poly.pdbx_strand_id
1 'polypeptide(L)'
;MNQVILGDKGSGKTKRLIDMTNEALKSEHGNIIFIDDDKRYMYDLRHEIRFVDASEYPVAYKCNASEFLAFLCGMLSADFDLSLIAVDAFKKLVKTPLADAAMEEFFNNLEKLSEAHKCNFLLSVSVPEEEVPEFIKKYAL
;
A
#
# COMPACT_ATOMS: atom_id res chain seq x y z
N MET A 1 10.94 3.99 -3.36
CA MET A 1 10.86 2.69 -4.07
C MET A 1 9.49 2.07 -3.84
N ASN A 2 8.92 1.51 -4.89
CA ASN A 2 7.64 0.83 -4.79
C ASN A 2 7.82 -0.67 -4.94
N GLN A 3 7.14 -1.45 -4.10
CA GLN A 3 7.17 -2.90 -4.15
C GLN A 3 5.77 -3.46 -4.00
N VAL A 4 5.50 -4.56 -4.69
CA VAL A 4 4.17 -5.19 -4.68
C VAL A 4 4.32 -6.67 -4.38
N ILE A 5 3.58 -7.15 -3.37
CA ILE A 5 3.46 -8.56 -3.07
C ILE A 5 2.25 -9.08 -3.83
N LEU A 6 2.49 -9.95 -4.79
CA LEU A 6 1.44 -10.54 -5.63
C LEU A 6 1.15 -11.97 -5.20
N GLY A 7 -0.07 -12.41 -5.42
CA GLY A 7 -0.46 -13.79 -5.17
C GLY A 7 -1.96 -13.95 -5.15
N ASP A 8 -2.42 -15.19 -5.18
CA ASP A 8 -3.83 -15.51 -5.06
C ASP A 8 -4.32 -15.24 -3.64
N LYS A 9 -5.63 -15.10 -3.51
CA LYS A 9 -6.25 -14.99 -2.19
C LYS A 9 -5.86 -16.20 -1.34
N GLY A 10 -5.46 -15.94 -0.09
CA GLY A 10 -5.06 -17.00 0.83
C GLY A 10 -3.63 -17.49 0.65
N SER A 11 -2.80 -16.82 -0.13
CA SER A 11 -1.41 -17.23 -0.37
C SER A 11 -0.41 -16.73 0.67
N GLY A 12 -0.88 -16.09 1.76
CA GLY A 12 0.00 -15.61 2.82
C GLY A 12 0.56 -14.22 2.62
N LYS A 13 -0.03 -13.43 1.72
CA LYS A 13 0.46 -12.08 1.43
C LYS A 13 0.37 -11.14 2.64
N THR A 14 -0.72 -11.20 3.39
CA THR A 14 -0.90 -10.35 4.56
C THR A 14 0.17 -10.60 5.62
N LYS A 15 0.44 -11.88 5.92
CA LYS A 15 1.49 -12.21 6.88
C LYS A 15 2.86 -11.71 6.41
N ARG A 16 3.15 -11.87 5.13
CA ARG A 16 4.41 -11.40 4.56
C ARG A 16 4.52 -9.87 4.65
N LEU A 17 3.43 -9.17 4.34
CA LEU A 17 3.39 -7.72 4.44
C LEU A 17 3.62 -7.24 5.87
N ILE A 18 2.96 -7.87 6.84
CA ILE A 18 3.11 -7.57 8.26
C ILE A 18 4.56 -7.79 8.70
N ASP A 19 5.13 -8.95 8.35
CA ASP A 19 6.50 -9.28 8.72
C ASP A 19 7.49 -8.29 8.13
N MET A 20 7.33 -7.92 6.86
CA MET A 20 8.19 -6.93 6.20
C MET A 20 8.06 -5.55 6.83
N THR A 21 6.84 -5.16 7.18
CA THR A 21 6.60 -3.86 7.79
C THR A 21 7.22 -3.78 9.19
N ASN A 22 7.05 -4.82 10.00
CA ASN A 22 7.67 -4.89 11.32
C ASN A 22 9.19 -4.87 11.21
N GLU A 23 9.75 -5.61 10.25
CA GLU A 23 11.19 -5.66 10.04
C GLU A 23 11.75 -4.31 9.58
N ALA A 24 10.96 -3.54 8.84
CA ALA A 24 11.37 -2.22 8.35
C ALA A 24 11.67 -1.24 9.48
N LEU A 25 11.11 -1.43 10.67
CA LEU A 25 11.44 -0.59 11.83
C LEU A 25 12.93 -0.56 12.14
N LYS A 26 13.66 -1.60 11.77
CA LYS A 26 15.10 -1.69 12.04
C LYS A 26 15.94 -0.83 11.09
N SER A 27 15.44 -0.56 9.90
CA SER A 27 16.18 0.14 8.86
C SER A 27 15.60 1.50 8.48
N GLU A 28 14.31 1.72 8.73
CA GLU A 28 13.67 2.99 8.41
C GLU A 28 13.94 4.01 9.52
N HIS A 29 14.24 5.23 9.11
CA HIS A 29 14.54 6.32 10.04
C HIS A 29 13.34 7.21 10.33
N GLY A 30 12.26 7.04 9.59
CA GLY A 30 11.05 7.83 9.73
C GLY A 30 9.87 7.00 10.19
N ASN A 31 8.71 7.62 10.15
CA ASN A 31 7.47 6.98 10.56
C ASN A 31 6.97 5.99 9.51
N ILE A 32 6.23 4.99 9.98
CA ILE A 32 5.67 3.94 9.14
C ILE A 32 4.15 3.89 9.35
N ILE A 33 3.41 3.85 8.24
CA ILE A 33 1.95 3.68 8.26
C ILE A 33 1.62 2.34 7.61
N PHE A 34 0.68 1.62 8.22
CA PHE A 34 0.12 0.39 7.66
C PHE A 34 -1.39 0.59 7.50
N ILE A 35 -1.88 0.49 6.25
CA ILE A 35 -3.29 0.67 5.91
C ILE A 35 -3.92 -0.69 5.62
N ASP A 36 -5.08 -0.95 6.21
CA ASP A 36 -5.82 -2.18 5.97
C ASP A 36 -7.32 -1.89 5.81
N ASP A 37 -8.08 -2.87 5.40
CA ASP A 37 -9.52 -2.72 5.19
C ASP A 37 -10.35 -2.93 6.47
N ASP A 38 -9.74 -3.43 7.54
CA ASP A 38 -10.35 -3.55 8.87
C ASP A 38 -9.26 -3.65 9.93
N LYS A 39 -9.65 -3.89 11.19
CA LYS A 39 -8.71 -3.92 12.33
C LYS A 39 -8.21 -5.31 12.69
N ARG A 40 -8.47 -6.32 11.84
CA ARG A 40 -8.18 -7.72 12.14
C ARG A 40 -6.74 -7.98 12.57
N TYR A 41 -5.79 -7.32 11.91
CA TYR A 41 -4.36 -7.56 12.12
C TYR A 41 -3.66 -6.45 12.89
N MET A 42 -4.41 -5.52 13.49
CA MET A 42 -3.83 -4.35 14.14
C MET A 42 -2.79 -4.73 15.21
N TYR A 43 -3.06 -5.77 15.99
CA TYR A 43 -2.16 -6.15 17.08
C TYR A 43 -0.97 -7.01 16.64
N ASP A 44 -0.93 -7.41 15.37
CA ASP A 44 0.22 -8.13 14.82
C ASP A 44 1.35 -7.18 14.42
N LEU A 45 1.08 -5.88 14.40
CA LEU A 45 2.05 -4.85 14.10
C LEU A 45 2.63 -4.27 15.38
N ARG A 46 3.92 -3.88 15.32
CA ARG A 46 4.54 -3.20 16.45
C ARG A 46 3.86 -1.86 16.69
N HIS A 47 3.79 -1.44 17.93
CA HIS A 47 3.04 -0.23 18.32
C HIS A 47 3.61 1.06 17.72
N GLU A 48 4.86 1.07 17.31
CA GLU A 48 5.48 2.24 16.67
C GLU A 48 4.92 2.48 15.26
N ILE A 49 4.30 1.46 14.65
CA ILE A 49 3.70 1.57 13.33
C ILE A 49 2.29 2.14 13.49
N ARG A 50 1.98 3.23 12.77
CA ARG A 50 0.64 3.79 12.75
C ARG A 50 -0.28 2.88 11.93
N PHE A 51 -1.24 2.25 12.59
CA PHE A 51 -2.25 1.46 11.91
C PHE A 51 -3.40 2.36 11.46
N VAL A 52 -3.84 2.22 10.21
CA VAL A 52 -4.97 2.95 9.65
C VAL A 52 -5.99 1.96 9.13
N ASP A 53 -7.18 1.95 9.72
CA ASP A 53 -8.32 1.20 9.23
C ASP A 53 -9.04 2.07 8.19
N ALA A 54 -8.86 1.74 6.90
CA ALA A 54 -9.41 2.53 5.81
C ALA A 54 -10.95 2.57 5.81
N SER A 55 -11.60 1.60 6.44
CA SER A 55 -13.06 1.59 6.50
C SER A 55 -13.64 2.76 7.32
N GLU A 56 -12.81 3.41 8.13
CA GLU A 56 -13.22 4.59 8.90
C GLU A 56 -13.19 5.88 8.07
N TYR A 57 -12.64 5.83 6.86
CA TYR A 57 -12.45 7.03 6.02
C TYR A 57 -13.13 6.82 4.66
N PRO A 58 -14.25 7.51 4.41
CA PRO A 58 -15.07 7.24 3.21
C PRO A 58 -14.32 7.32 1.87
N VAL A 59 -13.33 8.19 1.75
CA VAL A 59 -12.58 8.32 0.50
C VAL A 59 -11.47 7.28 0.34
N ALA A 60 -11.23 6.45 1.35
CA ALA A 60 -10.15 5.46 1.32
C ALA A 60 -10.68 4.03 1.26
N TYR A 61 -11.99 3.85 1.30
CA TYR A 61 -12.60 2.51 1.32
C TYR A 61 -13.53 2.34 0.13
N LYS A 62 -13.26 1.33 -0.70
CA LYS A 62 -14.02 1.07 -1.94
C LYS A 62 -14.04 2.29 -2.85
N CYS A 63 -12.90 2.95 -2.97
CA CYS A 63 -12.71 4.16 -3.76
C CYS A 63 -12.09 3.84 -5.13
N ASN A 64 -11.93 4.85 -5.97
CA ASN A 64 -11.16 4.69 -7.20
C ASN A 64 -9.67 5.02 -6.96
N ALA A 65 -8.84 4.74 -7.96
CA ALA A 65 -7.38 4.93 -7.85
C ALA A 65 -7.01 6.38 -7.53
N SER A 66 -7.68 7.34 -8.15
CA SER A 66 -7.42 8.77 -7.93
C SER A 66 -7.74 9.19 -6.49
N GLU A 67 -8.86 8.71 -5.96
CA GLU A 67 -9.25 9.01 -4.58
C GLU A 67 -8.27 8.42 -3.57
N PHE A 68 -7.83 7.19 -3.81
CA PHE A 68 -6.86 6.56 -2.93
C PHE A 68 -5.51 7.28 -2.99
N LEU A 69 -5.10 7.71 -4.17
CA LEU A 69 -3.89 8.50 -4.32
C LEU A 69 -3.97 9.81 -3.51
N ALA A 70 -5.13 10.48 -3.54
CA ALA A 70 -5.35 11.68 -2.76
C ALA A 70 -5.21 11.41 -1.25
N PHE A 71 -5.71 10.27 -0.80
CA PHE A 71 -5.58 9.85 0.60
C PHE A 71 -4.10 9.70 0.99
N LEU A 72 -3.31 9.05 0.15
CA LEU A 72 -1.87 8.90 0.38
C LEU A 72 -1.15 10.25 0.35
N CYS A 73 -1.51 11.13 -0.57
CA CYS A 73 -0.94 12.48 -0.64
C CYS A 73 -1.23 13.27 0.64
N GLY A 74 -2.43 13.11 1.21
CA GLY A 74 -2.77 13.75 2.47
C GLY A 74 -1.86 13.31 3.61
N MET A 75 -1.55 12.02 3.68
CA MET A 75 -0.62 11.49 4.68
C MET A 75 0.78 12.08 4.51
N LEU A 76 1.28 12.10 3.27
CA LEU A 76 2.61 12.63 2.97
C LEU A 76 2.69 14.13 3.27
N SER A 77 1.62 14.87 3.01
CA SER A 77 1.61 16.32 3.28
C SER A 77 1.59 16.64 4.77
N ALA A 78 1.11 15.73 5.59
CA ALA A 78 0.98 15.94 7.03
C ALA A 78 2.21 15.51 7.82
N ASP A 79 3.09 14.68 7.25
CA ASP A 79 4.21 14.09 7.98
C ASP A 79 5.46 14.02 7.10
N PHE A 80 6.41 14.92 7.33
CA PHE A 80 7.69 14.95 6.61
C PHE A 80 8.58 13.74 6.92
N ASP A 81 8.35 13.09 8.06
CA ASP A 81 9.18 11.96 8.50
C ASP A 81 8.61 10.62 8.06
N LEU A 82 7.54 10.62 7.26
CA LEU A 82 6.94 9.39 6.77
C LEU A 82 7.86 8.72 5.75
N SER A 83 8.31 7.51 6.06
CA SER A 83 9.31 6.80 5.25
C SER A 83 8.78 5.53 4.58
N LEU A 84 7.68 4.96 5.09
CA LEU A 84 7.07 3.76 4.50
C LEU A 84 5.56 3.80 4.70
N ILE A 85 4.83 3.53 3.62
CA ILE A 85 3.39 3.26 3.69
C ILE A 85 3.17 1.86 3.13
N ALA A 86 2.68 0.96 3.98
CA ALA A 86 2.28 -0.40 3.58
C ALA A 86 0.76 -0.43 3.44
N VAL A 87 0.26 -1.08 2.39
CA VAL A 87 -1.18 -1.17 2.13
C VAL A 87 -1.56 -2.62 1.92
N ASP A 88 -2.36 -3.17 2.83
CA ASP A 88 -2.89 -4.51 2.68
C ASP A 88 -4.25 -4.46 1.96
N ALA A 89 -4.60 -5.56 1.32
CA ALA A 89 -5.91 -5.70 0.66
C ALA A 89 -6.19 -4.58 -0.34
N PHE A 90 -5.20 -4.20 -1.12
CA PHE A 90 -5.30 -3.07 -2.04
C PHE A 90 -6.53 -3.16 -2.96
N LYS A 91 -6.83 -4.35 -3.50
CA LYS A 91 -7.99 -4.51 -4.40
C LYS A 91 -9.33 -4.42 -3.69
N LYS A 92 -9.37 -4.61 -2.37
CA LYS A 92 -10.60 -4.39 -1.60
C LYS A 92 -10.82 -2.91 -1.35
N LEU A 93 -9.75 -2.14 -1.25
CA LEU A 93 -9.81 -0.71 -1.00
C LEU A 93 -10.04 0.07 -2.29
N VAL A 94 -9.37 -0.31 -3.37
CA VAL A 94 -9.38 0.42 -4.64
C VAL A 94 -10.11 -0.43 -5.69
N LYS A 95 -11.23 0.07 -6.18
CA LYS A 95 -12.10 -0.67 -7.10
C LYS A 95 -11.77 -0.48 -8.58
N THR A 96 -10.89 0.45 -8.91
CA THR A 96 -10.42 0.60 -10.28
C THR A 96 -9.79 -0.71 -10.75
N PRO A 97 -10.17 -1.26 -11.92
CA PRO A 97 -9.56 -2.49 -12.43
C PRO A 97 -8.05 -2.37 -12.59
N LEU A 98 -7.31 -3.43 -12.29
CA LEU A 98 -5.85 -3.40 -12.37
C LEU A 98 -5.32 -3.06 -13.76
N ALA A 99 -6.02 -3.49 -14.83
CA ALA A 99 -5.59 -3.25 -16.21
C ALA A 99 -6.00 -1.88 -16.74
N ASP A 100 -6.71 -1.08 -15.96
CA ASP A 100 -7.21 0.23 -16.40
C ASP A 100 -6.06 1.24 -16.50
N ALA A 101 -6.18 2.15 -17.47
CA ALA A 101 -5.19 3.23 -17.64
C ALA A 101 -5.06 4.10 -16.38
N ALA A 102 -6.15 4.28 -15.63
CA ALA A 102 -6.11 5.02 -14.38
C ALA A 102 -5.27 4.33 -13.31
N MET A 103 -5.19 3.00 -13.35
CA MET A 103 -4.34 2.25 -12.43
C MET A 103 -2.86 2.42 -12.80
N GLU A 104 -2.55 2.41 -14.08
CA GLU A 104 -1.18 2.67 -14.53
C GLU A 104 -0.73 4.08 -14.12
N GLU A 105 -1.60 5.06 -14.27
CA GLU A 105 -1.34 6.43 -13.83
C GLU A 105 -1.11 6.50 -12.32
N PHE A 106 -1.91 5.74 -11.55
CA PHE A 106 -1.74 5.65 -10.11
C PHE A 106 -0.33 5.18 -9.75
N PHE A 107 0.14 4.08 -10.35
CA PHE A 107 1.48 3.55 -10.07
C PHE A 107 2.59 4.50 -10.52
N ASN A 108 2.41 5.19 -11.65
CA ASN A 108 3.36 6.21 -12.09
C ASN A 108 3.46 7.35 -11.08
N ASN A 109 2.33 7.77 -10.53
CA ASN A 109 2.30 8.82 -9.51
C ASN A 109 2.90 8.34 -8.18
N LEU A 110 2.69 7.08 -7.80
CA LEU A 110 3.36 6.53 -6.61
C LEU A 110 4.87 6.60 -6.74
N GLU A 111 5.40 6.31 -7.93
CA GLU A 111 6.83 6.35 -8.16
C GLU A 111 7.38 7.77 -8.00
N LYS A 112 6.66 8.76 -8.55
CA LYS A 112 7.02 10.17 -8.38
C LYS A 112 6.97 10.61 -6.93
N LEU A 113 5.93 10.20 -6.21
CA LEU A 113 5.79 10.54 -4.79
C LEU A 113 6.89 9.91 -3.95
N SER A 114 7.23 8.65 -4.24
CA SER A 114 8.30 7.95 -3.53
C SER A 114 9.63 8.68 -3.68
N GLU A 115 9.96 9.12 -4.88
CA GLU A 115 11.20 9.84 -5.14
C GLU A 115 11.19 11.23 -4.51
N ALA A 116 10.09 11.96 -4.65
CA ALA A 116 9.99 13.33 -4.16
C ALA A 116 10.00 13.42 -2.62
N HIS A 117 9.39 12.45 -1.95
CA HIS A 117 9.19 12.51 -0.50
C HIS A 117 10.06 11.51 0.27
N LYS A 118 10.87 10.73 -0.42
CA LYS A 118 11.73 9.70 0.22
C LYS A 118 10.90 8.72 1.04
N CYS A 119 9.73 8.34 0.52
CA CYS A 119 8.82 7.42 1.17
C CYS A 119 8.62 6.20 0.28
N ASN A 120 8.81 5.01 0.84
CA ASN A 120 8.60 3.76 0.13
C ASN A 120 7.14 3.32 0.22
N PHE A 121 6.66 2.65 -0.82
CA PHE A 121 5.31 2.08 -0.82
C PHE A 121 5.41 0.56 -0.99
N LEU A 122 4.64 -0.16 -0.18
CA LEU A 122 4.61 -1.62 -0.19
C LEU A 122 3.16 -2.06 -0.18
N LEU A 123 2.71 -2.70 -1.27
CA LEU A 123 1.31 -3.07 -1.45
C LEU A 123 1.14 -4.57 -1.54
N SER A 124 0.05 -5.12 -0.98
CA SER A 124 -0.34 -6.50 -1.25
C SER A 124 -1.54 -6.51 -2.20
N VAL A 125 -1.44 -7.28 -3.28
CA VAL A 125 -2.46 -7.33 -4.33
C VAL A 125 -2.83 -8.77 -4.62
N SER A 126 -4.10 -9.13 -4.36
CA SER A 126 -4.64 -10.45 -4.67
C SER A 126 -5.06 -10.50 -6.13
N VAL A 127 -4.33 -11.25 -6.95
CA VAL A 127 -4.59 -11.35 -8.38
C VAL A 127 -3.95 -12.64 -8.92
N PRO A 128 -4.64 -13.37 -9.83
CA PRO A 128 -4.00 -14.48 -10.52
C PRO A 128 -2.80 -13.99 -11.33
N GLU A 129 -1.74 -14.80 -11.39
CA GLU A 129 -0.52 -14.41 -12.07
C GLU A 129 -0.74 -13.96 -13.51
N GLU A 130 -1.62 -14.66 -14.24
CA GLU A 130 -1.91 -14.37 -15.66
C GLU A 130 -2.66 -13.05 -15.86
N GLU A 131 -3.22 -12.47 -14.79
CA GLU A 131 -3.96 -11.22 -14.85
C GLU A 131 -3.17 -10.00 -14.39
N VAL A 132 -1.90 -10.19 -14.03
CA VAL A 132 -1.06 -9.07 -13.56
C VAL A 132 -0.60 -8.22 -14.74
N PRO A 133 -0.94 -6.92 -14.77
CA PRO A 133 -0.47 -6.02 -15.84
C PRO A 133 1.05 -5.86 -15.80
N GLU A 134 1.65 -5.64 -16.98
CA GLU A 134 3.10 -5.46 -17.07
C GLU A 134 3.61 -4.29 -16.24
N PHE A 135 2.84 -3.18 -16.16
CA PHE A 135 3.26 -2.02 -15.39
C PHE A 135 3.30 -2.28 -13.87
N ILE A 136 2.65 -3.35 -13.40
CA ILE A 136 2.73 -3.76 -12.00
C ILE A 136 3.85 -4.78 -11.78
N LYS A 137 4.09 -5.66 -12.78
CA LYS A 137 5.10 -6.71 -12.66
C LYS A 137 6.48 -6.19 -12.32
N LYS A 138 6.84 -5.01 -12.81
CA LYS A 138 8.16 -4.43 -12.55
C LYS A 138 8.40 -4.11 -11.07
N TYR A 139 7.32 -4.02 -10.28
CA TYR A 139 7.42 -3.77 -8.84
C TYR A 139 7.28 -5.05 -8.00
N ALA A 140 7.05 -6.20 -8.63
CA ALA A 140 6.78 -7.44 -7.93
C ALA A 140 7.98 -7.95 -7.14
N LEU A 141 7.70 -8.41 -5.93
CA LEU A 141 8.68 -9.09 -5.09
C LEU A 141 8.74 -10.58 -5.39
#